data_6cacc3c1537c647813f25c9fbf0e3b93
#
_entry.id   6cacc3c1537c647813f25c9fbf0e3b93
#
_cell.length_a   1.000
_cell.length_b   1.000
_cell.length_c   1.000
_cell.angle_alpha   90.00
_cell.angle_beta   90.00
_cell.angle_gamma   90.00
#
_symmetry.space_group_name_H-M   'P 1'
#
loop_
_entity.id
_entity.type
_entity.pdbx_description
1 polymer ?
#
loop_
_entity_poly.entity_id
_entity_poly.type
_entity_poly.pdbx_seq_one_letter_code
_entity_poly.pdbx_strand_id
1 'polypeptide(L)'
;MYGAVDRYNRANGRAVGRGTSDAGQQLQQTVDRCRFRAAQVLGASAKEQIVFTLNCTDSLNMILHGLLTPGDHVVTSVAEHNSVLRPLRHLEATRDVTLTLVDVDDAGFFDAAEVEKAIRPETQLIILQHASNVTGAIQPVEDVGEIADKHSVSFAVDAAQTAGHVPLNVEQLGADFVACSGHKGLMGPLGTGLLYVAPGQEKELTPTR
;
A
#
# COMPACT_ATOMS: atom_id res chain seq x y z
N MET A 1 -18.59 6.85 -14.42
CA MET A 1 -18.13 5.53 -13.91
C MET A 1 -19.02 4.38 -14.38
N TYR A 2 -20.26 4.24 -13.91
CA TYR A 2 -21.13 3.10 -14.25
C TYR A 2 -21.33 2.87 -15.75
N GLY A 3 -21.49 3.93 -16.56
CA GLY A 3 -21.59 3.81 -18.01
C GLY A 3 -20.34 3.24 -18.70
N ALA A 4 -19.14 3.37 -18.12
CA ALA A 4 -17.94 2.74 -18.66
C ALA A 4 -17.93 1.24 -18.37
N VAL A 5 -18.33 0.84 -17.17
CA VAL A 5 -18.48 -0.57 -16.77
C VAL A 5 -19.55 -1.27 -17.63
N ASP A 6 -20.71 -0.63 -17.82
CA ASP A 6 -21.80 -1.16 -18.65
C ASP A 6 -21.36 -1.33 -20.12
N ARG A 7 -20.70 -0.32 -20.71
CA ARG A 7 -20.12 -0.43 -22.06
C ARG A 7 -19.12 -1.56 -22.19
N TYR A 8 -18.23 -1.70 -21.20
CA TYR A 8 -17.26 -2.79 -21.19
C TYR A 8 -17.95 -4.17 -21.16
N ASN A 9 -18.89 -4.37 -20.25
CA ASN A 9 -19.61 -5.62 -20.11
C ASN A 9 -20.40 -5.99 -21.37
N ARG A 10 -21.02 -5.02 -22.06
CA ARG A 10 -21.80 -5.26 -23.27
C ARG A 10 -20.95 -5.46 -24.52
N ALA A 11 -19.85 -4.69 -24.65
CA ALA A 11 -19.10 -4.63 -25.91
C ALA A 11 -17.80 -5.48 -25.89
N ASN A 12 -17.15 -5.64 -24.75
CA ASN A 12 -15.79 -6.14 -24.71
C ASN A 12 -15.58 -7.41 -23.87
N GLY A 13 -16.19 -7.61 -22.74
CA GLY A 13 -16.19 -8.80 -21.85
C GLY A 13 -15.03 -9.81 -21.99
N ARG A 14 -13.81 -9.38 -22.33
CA ARG A 14 -12.66 -10.22 -22.71
C ARG A 14 -11.57 -10.16 -21.65
N ALA A 15 -10.73 -11.21 -21.60
CA ALA A 15 -9.60 -11.25 -20.70
C ALA A 15 -8.46 -10.33 -21.19
N VAL A 16 -7.83 -9.62 -20.27
CA VAL A 16 -6.62 -8.82 -20.52
C VAL A 16 -5.42 -9.74 -20.67
N GLY A 17 -4.50 -9.42 -21.59
CA GLY A 17 -3.20 -10.09 -21.72
C GLY A 17 -3.18 -11.45 -22.38
N ARG A 18 -4.33 -12.01 -22.81
CA ARG A 18 -4.42 -13.37 -23.39
C ARG A 18 -4.87 -13.43 -24.85
N GLY A 19 -4.91 -12.31 -25.57
CA GLY A 19 -5.43 -12.31 -26.93
C GLY A 19 -4.62 -11.43 -27.89
N THR A 20 -4.37 -11.97 -29.10
CA THR A 20 -3.76 -11.22 -30.22
C THR A 20 -4.78 -10.43 -31.03
N SER A 21 -6.08 -10.47 -30.67
CA SER A 21 -7.13 -9.74 -31.38
C SER A 21 -7.05 -8.24 -31.10
N ASP A 22 -7.43 -7.40 -32.05
CA ASP A 22 -7.47 -5.94 -31.91
C ASP A 22 -8.24 -5.48 -30.66
N ALA A 23 -9.35 -6.12 -30.33
CA ALA A 23 -10.12 -5.82 -29.14
C ALA A 23 -9.38 -6.19 -27.83
N GLY A 24 -8.58 -7.26 -27.83
CA GLY A 24 -7.71 -7.61 -26.70
C GLY A 24 -6.59 -6.57 -26.51
N GLN A 25 -5.99 -6.11 -27.61
CA GLN A 25 -4.96 -5.07 -27.57
C GLN A 25 -5.54 -3.72 -27.08
N GLN A 26 -6.72 -3.31 -27.55
CA GLN A 26 -7.39 -2.10 -27.07
C GLN A 26 -7.70 -2.15 -25.56
N LEU A 27 -8.08 -3.33 -25.06
CA LEU A 27 -8.33 -3.53 -23.64
C LEU A 27 -7.02 -3.43 -22.85
N GLN A 28 -5.94 -4.07 -23.32
CA GLN A 28 -4.61 -3.95 -22.72
C GLN A 28 -4.15 -2.48 -22.64
N GLN A 29 -4.30 -1.73 -23.72
CA GLN A 29 -3.99 -0.29 -23.74
C GLN A 29 -4.82 0.50 -22.72
N THR A 30 -6.07 0.10 -22.48
CA THR A 30 -6.93 0.75 -21.48
C THR A 30 -6.42 0.48 -20.06
N VAL A 31 -6.00 -0.75 -19.76
CA VAL A 31 -5.41 -1.13 -18.49
C VAL A 31 -4.07 -0.42 -18.26
N ASP A 32 -3.21 -0.40 -19.28
CA ASP A 32 -1.90 0.26 -19.20
C ASP A 32 -2.03 1.77 -19.00
N ARG A 33 -2.99 2.40 -19.65
CA ARG A 33 -3.29 3.83 -19.45
C ARG A 33 -3.83 4.11 -18.04
N CYS A 34 -4.65 3.21 -17.49
CA CYS A 34 -5.12 3.33 -16.11
C CYS A 34 -3.95 3.23 -15.12
N ARG A 35 -3.07 2.24 -15.31
CA ARG A 35 -1.87 2.02 -14.50
C ARG A 35 -0.92 3.22 -14.57
N PHE A 36 -0.71 3.77 -15.77
CA PHE A 36 0.09 4.97 -15.97
C PHE A 36 -0.47 6.18 -15.21
N ARG A 37 -1.81 6.41 -15.28
CA ARG A 37 -2.44 7.49 -14.53
C ARG A 37 -2.37 7.29 -13.02
N ALA A 38 -2.50 6.06 -12.55
CA ALA A 38 -2.30 5.73 -11.14
C ALA A 38 -0.88 6.04 -10.69
N ALA A 39 0.13 5.68 -11.49
CA ALA A 39 1.52 6.04 -11.23
C ALA A 39 1.71 7.56 -11.13
N GLN A 40 1.15 8.32 -12.06
CA GLN A 40 1.20 9.79 -12.02
C GLN A 40 0.57 10.38 -10.74
N VAL A 41 -0.58 9.86 -10.30
CA VAL A 41 -1.27 10.35 -9.08
C VAL A 41 -0.47 10.04 -7.83
N LEU A 42 0.27 8.94 -7.81
CA LEU A 42 1.10 8.53 -6.67
C LEU A 42 2.53 9.08 -6.75
N GLY A 43 2.93 9.76 -7.82
CA GLY A 43 4.29 10.22 -8.03
C GLY A 43 5.29 9.09 -8.31
N ALA A 44 4.82 7.95 -8.80
CA ALA A 44 5.67 6.82 -9.18
C ALA A 44 6.28 7.04 -10.57
N SER A 45 7.54 6.62 -10.74
CA SER A 45 8.32 6.84 -11.99
C SER A 45 7.88 5.94 -13.15
N ALA A 46 7.27 4.79 -12.87
CA ALA A 46 6.84 3.82 -13.88
C ALA A 46 5.50 3.17 -13.56
N LYS A 47 4.71 2.89 -14.59
CA LYS A 47 3.40 2.22 -14.46
C LYS A 47 3.52 0.76 -13.97
N GLU A 48 4.65 0.13 -14.18
CA GLU A 48 4.97 -1.23 -13.78
C GLU A 48 5.04 -1.39 -12.26
N GLN A 49 5.27 -0.29 -11.53
CA GLN A 49 5.26 -0.22 -10.06
C GLN A 49 3.85 -0.29 -9.46
N ILE A 50 2.80 -0.25 -10.30
CA ILE A 50 1.41 -0.24 -9.84
C ILE A 50 0.76 -1.61 -10.04
N VAL A 51 0.31 -2.20 -8.96
CA VAL A 51 -0.48 -3.44 -8.93
C VAL A 51 -1.93 -3.09 -8.62
N PHE A 52 -2.87 -3.61 -9.41
CA PHE A 52 -4.29 -3.51 -9.11
C PHE A 52 -4.71 -4.54 -8.07
N THR A 53 -5.45 -4.08 -7.08
CA THR A 53 -5.98 -4.89 -5.97
C THR A 53 -7.48 -4.67 -5.82
N LEU A 54 -8.12 -5.40 -4.92
CA LEU A 54 -9.56 -5.23 -4.66
C LEU A 54 -9.87 -4.02 -3.76
N ASN A 55 -8.95 -3.62 -2.92
CA ASN A 55 -9.04 -2.49 -1.98
C ASN A 55 -7.70 -2.33 -1.25
N CYS A 56 -7.57 -1.29 -0.41
CA CYS A 56 -6.37 -1.08 0.40
C CYS A 56 -6.08 -2.24 1.37
N THR A 57 -7.10 -2.82 1.99
CA THR A 57 -6.94 -4.00 2.88
C THR A 57 -6.29 -5.16 2.15
N ASP A 58 -6.68 -5.40 0.90
CA ASP A 58 -6.08 -6.41 0.04
C ASP A 58 -4.60 -6.14 -0.23
N SER A 59 -4.27 -4.88 -0.57
CA SER A 59 -2.88 -4.43 -0.76
C SER A 59 -2.04 -4.64 0.49
N LEU A 60 -2.54 -4.23 1.67
CA LEU A 60 -1.85 -4.39 2.95
C LEU A 60 -1.63 -5.86 3.31
N ASN A 61 -2.63 -6.72 3.08
CA ASN A 61 -2.46 -8.17 3.30
C ASN A 61 -1.44 -8.79 2.33
N MET A 62 -1.37 -8.32 1.08
CA MET A 62 -0.32 -8.75 0.14
C MET A 62 1.07 -8.41 0.67
N ILE A 63 1.27 -7.21 1.21
CA ILE A 63 2.54 -6.81 1.83
C ILE A 63 2.84 -7.70 3.04
N LEU A 64 1.94 -7.74 4.03
CA LEU A 64 2.17 -8.41 5.30
C LEU A 64 2.42 -9.92 5.15
N HIS A 65 1.59 -10.60 4.35
CA HIS A 65 1.72 -12.04 4.14
C HIS A 65 2.79 -12.42 3.12
N GLY A 66 3.14 -11.51 2.20
CA GLY A 66 4.16 -11.74 1.17
C GLY A 66 5.57 -11.46 1.63
N LEU A 67 5.75 -10.54 2.60
CA LEU A 67 7.06 -10.12 3.07
C LEU A 67 7.48 -10.84 4.37
N LEU A 68 6.54 -11.02 5.32
CA LEU A 68 6.88 -11.45 6.67
C LEU A 68 7.05 -12.96 6.80
N THR A 69 8.13 -13.35 7.44
CA THR A 69 8.52 -14.74 7.75
C THR A 69 8.68 -14.94 9.27
N PRO A 70 8.71 -16.18 9.76
CA PRO A 70 8.91 -16.46 11.18
C PRO A 70 10.22 -15.85 11.72
N GLY A 71 10.15 -15.19 12.87
CA GLY A 71 11.25 -14.48 13.51
C GLY A 71 11.33 -12.99 13.18
N ASP A 72 10.59 -12.52 12.16
CA ASP A 72 10.57 -11.11 11.79
C ASP A 72 9.90 -10.23 12.85
N HIS A 73 10.39 -9.00 12.94
CA HIS A 73 9.81 -7.95 13.76
C HIS A 73 9.19 -6.85 12.91
N VAL A 74 8.04 -6.32 13.34
CA VAL A 74 7.34 -5.21 12.68
C VAL A 74 7.15 -4.07 13.66
N VAL A 75 7.46 -2.85 13.21
CA VAL A 75 7.12 -1.61 13.90
C VAL A 75 5.87 -1.01 13.26
N THR A 76 4.88 -0.68 14.09
CA THR A 76 3.63 -0.04 13.66
C THR A 76 3.11 0.87 14.76
N SER A 77 1.93 1.51 14.59
CA SER A 77 1.36 2.36 15.64
C SER A 77 0.08 1.76 16.25
N VAL A 78 -0.26 2.22 17.45
CA VAL A 78 -1.55 1.88 18.10
C VAL A 78 -2.75 2.48 17.36
N ALA A 79 -2.52 3.51 16.53
CA ALA A 79 -3.56 4.23 15.80
C ALA A 79 -3.90 3.62 14.43
N GLU A 80 -3.24 2.53 14.06
CA GLU A 80 -3.45 1.90 12.75
C GLU A 80 -4.88 1.40 12.53
N HIS A 81 -5.28 1.39 11.27
CA HIS A 81 -6.54 0.78 10.89
C HIS A 81 -6.51 -0.74 11.10
N ASN A 82 -7.68 -1.34 11.33
CA ASN A 82 -7.85 -2.79 11.51
C ASN A 82 -7.32 -3.65 10.34
N SER A 83 -7.18 -3.07 9.14
CA SER A 83 -6.55 -3.74 7.98
C SER A 83 -5.05 -4.00 8.15
N VAL A 84 -4.41 -3.32 9.12
CA VAL A 84 -3.02 -3.52 9.54
C VAL A 84 -2.98 -4.34 10.82
N LEU A 85 -3.68 -3.87 11.88
CA LEU A 85 -3.55 -4.48 13.21
C LEU A 85 -4.05 -5.93 13.27
N ARG A 86 -5.18 -6.25 12.63
CA ARG A 86 -5.73 -7.63 12.68
C ARG A 86 -4.83 -8.65 11.99
N PRO A 87 -4.36 -8.44 10.75
CA PRO A 87 -3.40 -9.35 10.12
C PRO A 87 -2.11 -9.48 10.92
N LEU A 88 -1.54 -8.38 11.44
CA LEU A 88 -0.34 -8.42 12.27
C LEU A 88 -0.54 -9.26 13.54
N ARG A 89 -1.63 -9.07 14.27
CA ARG A 89 -1.95 -9.88 15.45
C ARG A 89 -2.18 -11.36 15.11
N HIS A 90 -2.71 -11.63 13.91
CA HIS A 90 -2.82 -13.00 13.42
C HIS A 90 -1.44 -13.62 13.13
N LEU A 91 -0.54 -12.88 12.47
CA LEU A 91 0.82 -13.34 12.19
C LEU A 91 1.63 -13.52 13.48
N GLU A 92 1.48 -12.63 14.47
CA GLU A 92 2.07 -12.76 15.80
C GLU A 92 1.63 -14.07 16.49
N ALA A 93 0.34 -14.39 16.41
CA ALA A 93 -0.22 -15.60 17.05
C ALA A 93 0.09 -16.90 16.31
N THR A 94 0.40 -16.86 14.99
CA THR A 94 0.44 -18.07 14.15
C THR A 94 1.75 -18.30 13.42
N ARG A 95 2.61 -17.27 13.31
CA ARG A 95 3.83 -17.32 12.48
C ARG A 95 5.09 -16.80 13.16
N ASP A 96 5.11 -16.69 14.49
CA ASP A 96 6.27 -16.21 15.24
C ASP A 96 6.79 -14.83 14.78
N VAL A 97 5.88 -13.95 14.35
CA VAL A 97 6.18 -12.53 14.06
C VAL A 97 6.04 -11.74 15.34
N THR A 98 6.95 -10.81 15.61
CA THR A 98 6.90 -9.95 16.79
C THR A 98 6.52 -8.51 16.41
N LEU A 99 5.81 -7.81 17.29
CA LEU A 99 5.32 -6.47 17.04
C LEU A 99 5.80 -5.47 18.09
N THR A 100 6.19 -4.28 17.65
CA THR A 100 6.23 -3.10 18.52
C THR A 100 5.21 -2.09 18.02
N LEU A 101 4.30 -1.68 18.91
CA LEU A 101 3.30 -0.64 18.64
C LEU A 101 3.77 0.65 19.27
N VAL A 102 4.01 1.67 18.46
CA VAL A 102 4.36 3.02 18.91
C VAL A 102 3.07 3.74 19.34
N ASP A 103 3.12 4.39 20.49
CA ASP A 103 2.00 5.20 20.98
C ASP A 103 1.84 6.49 20.17
N VAL A 104 0.66 7.10 20.29
CA VAL A 104 0.35 8.42 19.73
C VAL A 104 0.05 9.40 20.86
N ASP A 105 0.23 10.68 20.60
CA ASP A 105 -0.16 11.74 21.51
C ASP A 105 -1.69 11.94 21.58
N ASP A 106 -2.16 12.87 22.42
CA ASP A 106 -3.58 13.19 22.57
C ASP A 106 -4.24 13.72 21.27
N ALA A 107 -3.45 14.22 20.33
CA ALA A 107 -3.91 14.68 19.01
C ALA A 107 -3.89 13.55 17.95
N GLY A 108 -3.33 12.40 18.29
CA GLY A 108 -3.27 11.21 17.44
C GLY A 108 -2.04 11.14 16.54
N PHE A 109 -0.96 11.89 16.85
CA PHE A 109 0.31 11.82 16.13
C PHE A 109 1.30 10.90 16.83
N PHE A 110 1.99 10.06 16.06
CA PHE A 110 3.16 9.35 16.55
C PHE A 110 4.42 10.23 16.42
N ASP A 111 5.42 9.96 17.26
CA ASP A 111 6.76 10.55 17.14
C ASP A 111 7.66 9.65 16.30
N ALA A 112 8.23 10.17 15.21
CA ALA A 112 9.16 9.45 14.35
C ALA A 112 10.41 8.96 15.12
N ALA A 113 10.85 9.70 16.15
CA ALA A 113 11.95 9.28 17.01
C ALA A 113 11.60 8.02 17.84
N GLU A 114 10.35 7.84 18.24
CA GLU A 114 9.90 6.63 18.93
C GLU A 114 9.81 5.45 17.95
N VAL A 115 9.47 5.70 16.67
CA VAL A 115 9.54 4.69 15.61
C VAL A 115 10.99 4.24 15.44
N GLU A 116 11.96 5.14 15.37
CA GLU A 116 13.39 4.81 15.24
C GLU A 116 13.89 3.97 16.43
N LYS A 117 13.54 4.34 17.67
CA LYS A 117 13.90 3.58 18.88
C LYS A 117 13.31 2.15 18.93
N ALA A 118 12.20 1.94 18.24
CA ALA A 118 11.54 0.64 18.17
C ALA A 118 12.22 -0.34 17.20
N ILE A 119 13.13 0.15 16.33
CA ILE A 119 13.85 -0.68 15.35
C ILE A 119 14.83 -1.60 16.08
N ARG A 120 14.84 -2.86 15.68
CA ARG A 120 15.73 -3.93 16.18
C ARG A 120 16.44 -4.60 15.00
N PRO A 121 17.48 -5.41 15.25
CA PRO A 121 18.14 -6.15 14.17
C PRO A 121 17.21 -7.04 13.34
N GLU A 122 16.14 -7.56 13.96
CA GLU A 122 15.14 -8.43 13.33
C GLU A 122 13.99 -7.65 12.68
N THR A 123 14.02 -6.29 12.71
CA THR A 123 12.95 -5.47 12.10
C THR A 123 13.00 -5.59 10.59
N GLN A 124 11.97 -6.22 10.03
CA GLN A 124 11.79 -6.41 8.59
C GLN A 124 10.92 -5.32 7.97
N LEU A 125 9.95 -4.79 8.73
CA LEU A 125 8.96 -3.87 8.20
C LEU A 125 8.59 -2.79 9.22
N ILE A 126 8.53 -1.55 8.74
CA ILE A 126 7.77 -0.47 9.37
C ILE A 126 6.50 -0.26 8.54
N ILE A 127 5.32 -0.27 9.16
CA ILE A 127 4.05 -0.05 8.46
C ILE A 127 3.19 0.94 9.22
N LEU A 128 2.84 2.06 8.56
CA LEU A 128 2.14 3.18 9.19
C LEU A 128 1.08 3.78 8.26
N GLN A 129 -0.03 4.24 8.84
CA GLN A 129 -1.01 5.02 8.12
C GLN A 129 -0.50 6.44 7.84
N HIS A 130 -0.76 6.97 6.65
CA HIS A 130 -0.43 8.35 6.30
C HIS A 130 -1.41 9.36 6.92
N ALA A 131 -2.67 8.98 7.07
CA ALA A 131 -3.64 9.77 7.84
C ALA A 131 -4.66 8.87 8.54
N SER A 132 -5.01 9.28 9.75
CA SER A 132 -6.01 8.56 10.56
C SER A 132 -7.42 8.75 10.00
N ASN A 133 -8.15 7.66 9.83
CA ASN A 133 -9.57 7.68 9.48
C ASN A 133 -10.47 8.10 10.67
N VAL A 134 -9.92 8.20 11.87
CA VAL A 134 -10.64 8.55 13.10
C VAL A 134 -10.41 10.02 13.45
N THR A 135 -9.16 10.45 13.55
CA THR A 135 -8.80 11.82 13.98
C THR A 135 -8.58 12.77 12.81
N GLY A 136 -8.25 12.26 11.62
CA GLY A 136 -7.84 13.07 10.47
C GLY A 136 -6.38 13.56 10.55
N ALA A 137 -5.63 13.20 11.60
CA ALA A 137 -4.23 13.56 11.74
C ALA A 137 -3.41 13.00 10.57
N ILE A 138 -2.65 13.86 9.89
CA ILE A 138 -1.69 13.47 8.85
C ILE A 138 -0.35 13.25 9.53
N GLN A 139 0.14 12.04 9.44
CA GLN A 139 1.32 11.56 10.16
C GLN A 139 2.64 11.98 9.48
N PRO A 140 3.75 12.12 10.23
CA PRO A 140 5.06 12.49 9.70
C PRO A 140 5.75 11.27 9.03
N VAL A 141 5.11 10.71 8.01
CA VAL A 141 5.59 9.48 7.34
C VAL A 141 6.85 9.71 6.49
N GLU A 142 7.10 10.93 6.05
CA GLU A 142 8.33 11.30 5.33
C GLU A 142 9.56 11.16 6.25
N ASP A 143 9.48 11.62 7.49
CA ASP A 143 10.54 11.45 8.48
C ASP A 143 10.83 9.97 8.76
N VAL A 144 9.77 9.14 8.76
CA VAL A 144 9.92 7.68 8.93
C VAL A 144 10.55 7.03 7.70
N GLY A 145 10.26 7.51 6.50
CA GLY A 145 10.92 7.04 5.28
C GLY A 145 12.44 7.22 5.31
N GLU A 146 12.91 8.39 5.78
CA GLU A 146 14.34 8.65 5.98
C GLU A 146 14.97 7.72 7.05
N ILE A 147 14.23 7.45 8.12
CA ILE A 147 14.65 6.50 9.17
C ILE A 147 14.73 5.08 8.61
N ALA A 148 13.73 4.64 7.86
CA ALA A 148 13.68 3.31 7.28
C ALA A 148 14.85 3.05 6.32
N ASP A 149 15.14 4.02 5.43
CA ASP A 149 16.30 3.97 4.51
C ASP A 149 17.63 3.88 5.28
N LYS A 150 17.83 4.75 6.30
CA LYS A 150 19.01 4.76 7.16
C LYS A 150 19.27 3.40 7.83
N HIS A 151 18.22 2.69 8.22
CA HIS A 151 18.29 1.41 8.91
C HIS A 151 18.14 0.21 7.95
N SER A 152 17.93 0.45 6.65
CA SER A 152 17.68 -0.59 5.63
C SER A 152 16.52 -1.50 6.00
N VAL A 153 15.44 -0.93 6.54
CA VAL A 153 14.19 -1.61 6.89
C VAL A 153 13.12 -1.27 5.86
N SER A 154 12.38 -2.26 5.39
CA SER A 154 11.27 -2.01 4.45
C SER A 154 10.21 -1.10 5.07
N PHE A 155 9.70 -0.14 4.26
CA PHE A 155 8.69 0.81 4.71
C PHE A 155 7.42 0.74 3.88
N ALA A 156 6.28 0.54 4.54
CA ALA A 156 4.95 0.50 3.93
C ALA A 156 4.04 1.60 4.49
N VAL A 157 3.32 2.27 3.60
CA VAL A 157 2.38 3.34 3.94
C VAL A 157 0.94 2.96 3.58
N ASP A 158 0.03 2.97 4.58
CA ASP A 158 -1.41 2.95 4.34
C ASP A 158 -1.89 4.34 3.95
N ALA A 159 -2.02 4.58 2.65
CA ALA A 159 -2.51 5.83 2.08
C ALA A 159 -4.01 5.79 1.75
N ALA A 160 -4.80 4.93 2.43
CA ALA A 160 -6.23 4.78 2.17
C ALA A 160 -7.01 6.09 2.33
N GLN A 161 -6.58 6.99 3.21
CA GLN A 161 -7.25 8.28 3.46
C GLN A 161 -6.63 9.44 2.68
N THR A 162 -5.39 9.31 2.24
CA THR A 162 -4.65 10.43 1.63
C THR A 162 -4.58 10.38 0.11
N ALA A 163 -4.50 9.18 -0.48
CA ALA A 163 -4.44 9.03 -1.93
C ALA A 163 -5.68 9.67 -2.62
N GLY A 164 -5.43 10.72 -3.41
CA GLY A 164 -6.45 11.52 -4.09
C GLY A 164 -7.07 12.65 -3.26
N HIS A 165 -6.75 12.78 -1.97
CA HIS A 165 -7.18 13.89 -1.10
C HIS A 165 -6.07 14.91 -0.86
N VAL A 166 -4.84 14.44 -0.68
CA VAL A 166 -3.66 15.30 -0.55
C VAL A 166 -2.62 14.93 -1.60
N PRO A 167 -1.72 15.84 -1.97
CA PRO A 167 -0.58 15.50 -2.82
C PRO A 167 0.20 14.36 -2.18
N LEU A 168 0.53 13.34 -2.98
CA LEU A 168 1.28 12.18 -2.53
C LEU A 168 2.35 11.87 -3.56
N ASN A 169 3.60 11.74 -3.09
CA ASN A 169 4.72 11.33 -3.91
C ASN A 169 5.46 10.20 -3.22
N VAL A 170 5.33 8.99 -3.77
CA VAL A 170 5.89 7.77 -3.18
C VAL A 170 7.42 7.79 -3.06
N GLU A 171 8.10 8.51 -3.97
CA GLU A 171 9.55 8.66 -3.92
C GLU A 171 9.98 9.61 -2.78
N GLN A 172 9.23 10.70 -2.55
CA GLN A 172 9.47 11.61 -1.41
C GLN A 172 9.15 10.97 -0.07
N LEU A 173 8.16 10.08 -0.03
CA LEU A 173 7.84 9.31 1.18
C LEU A 173 8.95 8.30 1.54
N GLY A 174 9.87 7.99 0.63
CA GLY A 174 10.85 6.91 0.84
C GLY A 174 10.20 5.55 1.07
N ALA A 175 8.98 5.35 0.57
CA ALA A 175 8.20 4.15 0.84
C ALA A 175 8.49 3.05 -0.19
N ASP A 176 8.74 1.83 0.28
CA ASP A 176 8.85 0.64 -0.56
C ASP A 176 7.49 0.16 -1.05
N PHE A 177 6.45 0.36 -0.23
CA PHE A 177 5.08 -0.05 -0.53
C PHE A 177 4.09 1.05 -0.15
N VAL A 178 3.14 1.35 -1.03
CA VAL A 178 2.03 2.25 -0.70
C VAL A 178 0.70 1.61 -1.08
N ALA A 179 -0.18 1.42 -0.10
CA ALA A 179 -1.49 0.81 -0.28
C ALA A 179 -2.59 1.88 -0.37
N CYS A 180 -3.46 1.78 -1.38
CA CYS A 180 -4.52 2.75 -1.63
C CYS A 180 -5.88 2.09 -1.85
N SER A 181 -6.95 2.79 -1.45
CA SER A 181 -8.33 2.43 -1.81
C SER A 181 -8.77 3.19 -3.06
N GLY A 182 -9.24 2.48 -4.10
CA GLY A 182 -9.73 3.13 -5.31
C GLY A 182 -11.05 3.87 -5.11
N HIS A 183 -11.90 3.41 -4.18
CA HIS A 183 -13.25 3.96 -3.94
C HIS A 183 -13.32 5.08 -2.89
N LYS A 184 -12.16 5.54 -2.36
CA LYS A 184 -12.06 6.70 -1.48
C LYS A 184 -11.66 7.95 -2.28
N GLY A 185 -10.61 8.65 -1.91
CA GLY A 185 -10.17 9.88 -2.58
C GLY A 185 -9.88 9.75 -4.07
N LEU A 186 -9.54 8.57 -4.55
CA LEU A 186 -9.39 8.30 -5.98
C LEU A 186 -10.72 8.22 -6.75
N MET A 187 -11.88 8.25 -6.05
CA MET A 187 -13.24 8.26 -6.62
C MET A 187 -13.53 7.15 -7.64
N GLY A 188 -12.83 6.02 -7.51
CA GLY A 188 -13.01 4.82 -8.32
C GLY A 188 -14.21 3.97 -7.89
N PRO A 189 -14.53 2.88 -8.59
CA PRO A 189 -15.58 1.96 -8.19
C PRO A 189 -15.20 1.16 -6.92
N LEU A 190 -16.22 0.67 -6.21
CA LEU A 190 -16.04 -0.35 -5.17
C LEU A 190 -15.35 -1.58 -5.76
N GLY A 191 -14.56 -2.29 -4.95
CA GLY A 191 -13.80 -3.45 -5.39
C GLY A 191 -12.55 -3.08 -6.20
N THR A 192 -12.00 -1.86 -6.00
CA THR A 192 -10.74 -1.42 -6.60
C THR A 192 -9.78 -0.87 -5.54
N GLY A 193 -8.53 -1.20 -5.68
CA GLY A 193 -7.40 -0.70 -4.90
C GLY A 193 -6.13 -0.67 -5.73
N LEU A 194 -5.12 -0.07 -5.18
CA LEU A 194 -3.78 0.03 -5.78
C LEU A 194 -2.74 -0.34 -4.72
N LEU A 195 -1.72 -1.05 -5.15
CA LEU A 195 -0.48 -1.24 -4.43
C LEU A 195 0.65 -0.68 -5.28
N TYR A 196 1.37 0.29 -4.76
CA TYR A 196 2.67 0.69 -5.29
C TYR A 196 3.74 -0.22 -4.70
N VAL A 197 4.68 -0.63 -5.53
CA VAL A 197 5.86 -1.41 -5.16
C VAL A 197 7.09 -0.71 -5.74
N ALA A 198 8.02 -0.34 -4.88
CA ALA A 198 9.26 0.31 -5.30
C ALA A 198 10.12 -0.65 -6.15
N PRO A 199 10.97 -0.12 -7.05
CA PRO A 199 11.85 -0.94 -7.88
C PRO A 199 12.77 -1.85 -7.04
N GLY A 200 12.75 -3.13 -7.33
CA GLY A 200 13.53 -4.15 -6.61
C GLY A 200 12.73 -4.86 -5.51
N GLN A 201 11.75 -4.21 -4.90
CA GLN A 201 10.93 -4.76 -3.82
C GLN A 201 9.95 -5.85 -4.29
N GLU A 202 9.69 -5.93 -5.58
CA GLU A 202 8.89 -7.02 -6.17
C GLU A 202 9.50 -8.41 -5.96
N LYS A 203 10.81 -8.48 -5.71
CA LYS A 203 11.54 -9.74 -5.45
C LYS A 203 11.41 -10.22 -4.01
N GLU A 204 11.16 -9.29 -3.10
CA GLU A 204 10.99 -9.57 -1.67
C GLU A 204 9.57 -10.06 -1.35
N LEU A 205 8.60 -9.78 -2.24
CA LEU A 205 7.21 -10.19 -2.05
C LEU A 205 6.96 -11.60 -2.59
N THR A 206 6.71 -12.54 -1.70
CA THR A 206 6.20 -13.86 -2.08
C THR A 206 4.73 -13.76 -2.52
N PRO A 207 4.36 -14.23 -3.73
CA PRO A 207 2.96 -14.25 -4.16
C PRO A 207 2.11 -15.12 -3.21
N THR A 208 1.05 -14.54 -2.68
CA THR A 208 0.15 -15.22 -1.72
C THR A 208 -1.13 -15.75 -2.36
N ARG A 209 -1.31 -15.48 -3.66
CA ARG A 209 -2.45 -15.95 -4.47
C ARG A 209 -2.16 -15.91 -5.98
#